data_124d33016d24252175d7a117c02007b5
#
_entry.id   124d33016d24252175d7a117c02007b5
#
_cell.length_a   1.000
_cell.length_b   1.000
_cell.length_c   1.000
_cell.angle_alpha   90.00
_cell.angle_beta   90.00
_cell.angle_gamma   90.00
#
_symmetry.space_group_name_H-M   'P 1'
#
loop_
_entity.id
_entity.type
_entity.pdbx_description
1 polymer ?
#
loop_
_entity_poly.entity_id
_entity_poly.type
_entity_poly.pdbx_seq_one_letter_code
_entity_poly.pdbx_strand_id
1 'polypeptide(L)'
;HGDIKPENIVLTPEGDLRLIDYDSAWLPGFTQSDMEEAGTPSFSHPLREARRFDKSIDDFSIALMVTMLAALSYDRGTFAPHIDADCALFSPHAVVSGVDRLLNAALALFERKGDKKHRDIAATLYNCSGPIPTLQRLLEG
;
A
#
# COMPACT_ATOMS: atom_id res chain seq x y z
N HIS A 1 -2.08 4.23 -11.57
CA HIS A 1 -1.32 3.04 -11.99
C HIS A 1 -2.18 1.77 -11.93
N GLY A 2 -2.84 1.53 -10.81
CA GLY A 2 -3.79 0.41 -10.67
C GLY A 2 -3.18 -0.90 -10.17
N ASP A 3 -1.86 -1.10 -10.27
CA ASP A 3 -1.16 -2.30 -9.81
C ASP A 3 0.21 -1.95 -9.19
N ILE A 4 0.17 -1.17 -8.09
CA ILE A 4 1.38 -0.82 -7.33
C ILE A 4 1.84 -2.02 -6.51
N LYS A 5 2.99 -2.57 -6.87
CA LYS A 5 3.67 -3.69 -6.21
C LYS A 5 5.19 -3.61 -6.47
N PRO A 6 6.03 -4.34 -5.71
CA PRO A 6 7.49 -4.28 -5.87
C PRO A 6 7.97 -4.55 -7.30
N GLU A 7 7.37 -5.51 -8.00
CA GLU A 7 7.74 -5.90 -9.36
C GLU A 7 7.52 -4.79 -10.38
N ASN A 8 6.59 -3.89 -10.11
CA ASN A 8 6.25 -2.76 -10.99
C ASN A 8 7.00 -1.47 -10.62
N ILE A 9 7.93 -1.55 -9.66
CA ILE A 9 8.75 -0.42 -9.19
C ILE A 9 10.22 -0.72 -9.50
N VAL A 10 10.79 -0.01 -10.45
CA VAL A 10 12.19 -0.14 -10.85
C VAL A 10 13.01 0.96 -10.23
N LEU A 11 14.10 0.59 -9.56
CA LEU A 11 15.10 1.54 -9.08
C LEU A 11 16.22 1.66 -10.14
N THR A 12 16.44 2.87 -10.63
CA THR A 12 17.53 3.12 -11.59
C THR A 12 18.88 3.18 -10.87
N PRO A 13 20.01 3.04 -11.61
CA PRO A 13 21.35 3.20 -11.03
C PRO A 13 21.58 4.57 -10.38
N GLU A 14 20.88 5.60 -10.86
CA GLU A 14 20.92 6.98 -10.35
C GLU A 14 20.10 7.16 -9.07
N GLY A 15 19.30 6.15 -8.68
CA GLY A 15 18.44 6.17 -7.50
C GLY A 15 17.01 6.66 -7.74
N ASP A 16 16.63 6.85 -9.00
CA ASP A 16 15.26 7.24 -9.35
C ASP A 16 14.32 6.03 -9.32
N LEU A 17 13.09 6.25 -8.85
CA LEU A 17 12.02 5.27 -8.94
C LEU A 17 11.25 5.45 -10.25
N ARG A 18 11.02 4.34 -10.95
CA ARG A 18 10.17 4.30 -12.15
C ARG A 18 9.11 3.23 -12.01
N LEU A 19 7.89 3.60 -12.34
CA LEU A 19 6.79 2.64 -12.45
C LEU A 19 6.78 2.07 -13.87
N ILE A 20 6.46 0.78 -13.97
CA ILE A 20 6.31 0.05 -15.23
C ILE A 20 4.98 -0.71 -15.19
N ASP A 21 4.50 -1.19 -16.34
CA ASP A 21 3.26 -1.99 -16.45
C ASP A 21 2.00 -1.19 -16.07
N TYR A 22 1.54 -0.37 -17.00
CA TYR A 22 0.38 0.52 -16.81
C TYR A 22 -0.95 -0.06 -17.32
N ASP A 23 -1.06 -1.37 -17.54
CA ASP A 23 -2.23 -2.00 -18.14
C ASP A 23 -3.49 -1.85 -17.26
N SER A 24 -3.32 -1.75 -15.94
CA SER A 24 -4.40 -1.50 -14.98
C SER A 24 -4.65 -0.01 -14.68
N ALA A 25 -4.05 0.90 -15.45
CA ALA A 25 -4.07 2.33 -15.10
C ALA A 25 -5.44 2.97 -15.30
N TRP A 26 -5.83 3.80 -14.33
CA TRP A 26 -6.97 4.69 -14.48
C TRP A 26 -6.55 6.00 -15.16
N LEU A 27 -7.36 6.46 -16.11
CA LEU A 27 -7.21 7.74 -16.79
C LEU A 27 -8.48 8.59 -16.61
N PRO A 28 -8.36 9.95 -16.65
CA PRO A 28 -9.52 10.82 -16.61
C PRO A 28 -10.55 10.46 -17.69
N GLY A 29 -11.77 10.20 -17.26
CA GLY A 29 -12.87 9.75 -18.12
C GLY A 29 -13.13 8.25 -18.09
N PHE A 30 -12.23 7.43 -17.53
CA PHE A 30 -12.48 6.01 -17.34
C PHE A 30 -13.51 5.78 -16.23
N THR A 31 -14.33 4.76 -16.45
CA THR A 31 -15.37 4.29 -15.53
C THR A 31 -15.08 2.87 -15.05
N GLN A 32 -15.89 2.33 -14.17
CA GLN A 32 -15.73 0.96 -13.68
C GLN A 32 -15.73 -0.09 -14.81
N SER A 33 -16.44 0.17 -15.91
CA SER A 33 -16.48 -0.74 -17.07
C SER A 33 -15.19 -0.74 -17.90
N ASP A 34 -14.32 0.24 -17.70
CA ASP A 34 -13.04 0.36 -18.40
C ASP A 34 -11.90 -0.34 -17.63
N MET A 35 -12.18 -0.85 -16.44
CA MET A 35 -11.22 -1.60 -15.64
C MET A 35 -10.99 -2.99 -16.25
N GLU A 36 -9.83 -3.19 -16.86
CA GLU A 36 -9.46 -4.48 -17.45
C GLU A 36 -8.98 -5.48 -16.39
N GLU A 37 -8.19 -4.99 -15.42
CA GLU A 37 -7.65 -5.80 -14.33
C GLU A 37 -7.79 -5.11 -12.97
N ALA A 38 -8.02 -5.89 -11.93
CA ALA A 38 -8.19 -5.38 -10.56
C ALA A 38 -6.87 -5.17 -9.81
N GLY A 39 -5.72 -5.36 -10.47
CA GLY A 39 -4.40 -5.35 -9.87
C GLY A 39 -4.07 -6.63 -9.09
N THR A 40 -2.94 -6.66 -8.39
CA THR A 40 -2.46 -7.83 -7.66
C THR A 40 -3.12 -7.90 -6.27
N PRO A 41 -3.88 -8.97 -5.94
CA PRO A 41 -4.64 -9.06 -4.68
C PRO A 41 -3.80 -8.88 -3.41
N SER A 42 -2.54 -9.37 -3.41
CA SER A 42 -1.63 -9.24 -2.26
C SER A 42 -1.22 -7.81 -1.94
N PHE A 43 -1.40 -6.88 -2.88
CA PHE A 43 -1.04 -5.46 -2.73
C PHE A 43 -2.24 -4.53 -2.88
N SER A 44 -3.40 -5.04 -3.25
CA SER A 44 -4.62 -4.27 -3.50
C SER A 44 -5.59 -4.35 -2.32
N HIS A 45 -6.48 -3.36 -2.22
CA HIS A 45 -7.56 -3.41 -1.25
C HIS A 45 -8.46 -4.65 -1.50
N PRO A 46 -8.87 -5.40 -0.44
CA PRO A 46 -9.67 -6.62 -0.60
C PRO A 46 -10.99 -6.45 -1.37
N LEU A 47 -11.54 -5.23 -1.36
CA LEU A 47 -12.77 -4.90 -2.10
C LEU A 47 -12.47 -4.17 -3.42
N ARG A 48 -11.29 -4.38 -4.01
CA ARG A 48 -10.85 -3.65 -5.20
C ARG A 48 -11.86 -3.75 -6.35
N GLU A 49 -12.35 -4.95 -6.67
CA GLU A 49 -13.30 -5.18 -7.75
C GLU A 49 -14.66 -4.50 -7.52
N ALA A 50 -15.09 -4.42 -6.25
CA ALA A 50 -16.34 -3.77 -5.85
C ALA A 50 -16.19 -2.26 -5.64
N ARG A 51 -14.96 -1.73 -5.71
CA ARG A 51 -14.67 -0.32 -5.48
C ARG A 51 -14.73 0.47 -6.76
N ARG A 52 -15.00 1.75 -6.58
CA ARG A 52 -14.98 2.71 -7.66
C ARG A 52 -13.59 2.79 -8.30
N PHE A 53 -13.53 2.67 -9.61
CA PHE A 53 -12.33 2.85 -10.42
C PHE A 53 -12.14 4.34 -10.67
N ASP A 54 -11.27 4.98 -9.92
CA ASP A 54 -11.00 6.42 -9.99
C ASP A 54 -9.54 6.75 -9.62
N LYS A 55 -9.24 8.03 -9.53
CA LYS A 55 -7.88 8.55 -9.21
C LYS A 55 -7.29 8.06 -7.88
N SER A 56 -8.08 7.48 -6.98
CA SER A 56 -7.63 6.99 -5.67
C SER A 56 -7.31 5.48 -5.66
N ILE A 57 -7.25 4.87 -6.84
CA ILE A 57 -7.08 3.40 -6.96
C ILE A 57 -5.80 2.88 -6.31
N ASP A 58 -4.77 3.71 -6.23
CA ASP A 58 -3.47 3.33 -5.69
C ASP A 58 -3.28 3.66 -4.21
N ASP A 59 -4.20 4.43 -3.61
CA ASP A 59 -4.02 4.94 -2.23
C ASP A 59 -3.73 3.81 -1.23
N PHE A 60 -4.48 2.72 -1.29
CA PHE A 60 -4.27 1.57 -0.40
C PHE A 60 -2.92 0.89 -0.64
N SER A 61 -2.59 0.60 -1.89
CA SER A 61 -1.35 -0.08 -2.28
C SER A 61 -0.13 0.75 -1.89
N ILE A 62 -0.17 2.07 -2.09
CA ILE A 62 0.90 2.98 -1.69
C ILE A 62 1.03 3.03 -0.16
N ALA A 63 -0.07 3.17 0.58
CA ALA A 63 -0.05 3.17 2.04
C ALA A 63 0.53 1.85 2.60
N LEU A 64 0.15 0.72 2.01
CA LEU A 64 0.66 -0.61 2.36
C LEU A 64 2.18 -0.69 2.13
N MET A 65 2.65 -0.28 0.94
CA MET A 65 4.06 -0.30 0.56
C MET A 65 4.90 0.64 1.42
N VAL A 66 4.45 1.87 1.66
CA VAL A 66 5.15 2.83 2.52
C VAL A 66 5.28 2.30 3.95
N THR A 67 4.20 1.72 4.50
CA THR A 67 4.21 1.12 5.83
C THR A 67 5.20 -0.05 5.91
N MET A 68 5.20 -0.93 4.91
CA MET A 68 6.11 -2.07 4.81
C MET A 68 7.57 -1.62 4.77
N LEU A 69 7.91 -0.69 3.88
CA LEU A 69 9.28 -0.20 3.71
C LEU A 69 9.77 0.54 4.96
N ALA A 70 8.92 1.34 5.60
CA ALA A 70 9.26 2.03 6.85
C ALA A 70 9.51 1.03 7.99
N ALA A 71 8.66 0.01 8.15
CA ALA A 71 8.85 -1.03 9.15
C ALA A 71 10.18 -1.78 8.95
N LEU A 72 10.49 -2.17 7.72
CA LEU A 72 11.75 -2.81 7.35
C LEU A 72 12.97 -1.93 7.59
N SER A 73 12.86 -0.64 7.33
CA SER A 73 13.97 0.30 7.54
C SER A 73 14.33 0.45 9.02
N TYR A 74 13.34 0.37 9.92
CA TYR A 74 13.55 0.47 11.37
C TYR A 74 13.90 -0.85 12.05
N ASP A 75 13.34 -1.96 11.59
CA ASP A 75 13.54 -3.28 12.23
C ASP A 75 13.49 -4.42 11.20
N ARG A 76 14.56 -4.53 10.43
CA ARG A 76 14.71 -5.60 9.45
C ARG A 76 14.68 -6.99 10.08
N GLY A 77 15.20 -7.13 11.31
CA GLY A 77 15.24 -8.41 12.01
C GLY A 77 13.86 -9.00 12.27
N THR A 78 12.92 -8.16 12.66
CA THR A 78 11.53 -8.57 12.91
C THR A 78 10.76 -8.80 11.60
N PHE A 79 10.91 -7.94 10.60
CA PHE A 79 10.00 -7.93 9.44
C PHE A 79 10.53 -8.73 8.23
N ALA A 80 11.84 -8.72 7.95
CA ALA A 80 12.38 -9.38 6.76
C ALA A 80 12.11 -10.90 6.69
N PRO A 81 12.06 -11.66 7.80
CA PRO A 81 11.73 -13.09 7.74
C PRO A 81 10.32 -13.40 7.22
N HIS A 82 9.44 -12.42 7.15
CA HIS A 82 8.06 -12.57 6.70
C HIS A 82 7.81 -12.08 5.27
N ILE A 83 8.86 -11.61 4.57
CA ILE A 83 8.74 -11.22 3.18
C ILE A 83 8.72 -12.47 2.31
N ASP A 84 7.70 -12.54 1.45
CA ASP A 84 7.61 -13.51 0.37
C ASP A 84 7.62 -12.75 -0.97
N ALA A 85 8.15 -13.40 -2.01
CA ALA A 85 8.25 -12.81 -3.34
C ALA A 85 6.87 -12.40 -3.91
N ASP A 86 5.84 -13.19 -3.60
CA ASP A 86 4.51 -13.02 -4.17
C ASP A 86 3.49 -12.36 -3.21
N CYS A 87 3.92 -12.00 -1.99
CA CYS A 87 3.01 -11.49 -0.97
C CYS A 87 3.55 -10.21 -0.33
N ALA A 88 2.65 -9.26 -0.06
CA ALA A 88 2.96 -8.14 0.81
C ALA A 88 3.28 -8.64 2.24
N LEU A 89 4.13 -7.90 2.96
CA LEU A 89 4.46 -8.17 4.35
C LEU A 89 3.21 -8.26 5.23
N PHE A 90 2.18 -7.47 4.90
CA PHE A 90 0.90 -7.42 5.59
C PHE A 90 -0.18 -8.01 4.70
N SER A 91 -1.02 -8.89 5.25
CA SER A 91 -2.18 -9.45 4.53
C SER A 91 -3.27 -8.38 4.36
N PRO A 92 -3.66 -7.96 3.15
CA PRO A 92 -4.67 -6.93 2.95
C PRO A 92 -5.99 -7.21 3.69
N HIS A 93 -6.46 -8.46 3.69
CA HIS A 93 -7.66 -8.87 4.42
C HIS A 93 -7.53 -8.73 5.94
N ALA A 94 -6.40 -9.17 6.51
CA ALA A 94 -6.14 -9.07 7.94
C ALA A 94 -5.93 -7.60 8.36
N VAL A 95 -5.29 -6.80 7.51
CA VAL A 95 -5.08 -5.37 7.70
C VAL A 95 -6.42 -4.64 7.81
N VAL A 96 -7.28 -4.78 6.82
CA VAL A 96 -8.59 -4.12 6.81
C VAL A 96 -9.49 -4.57 7.96
N SER A 97 -9.36 -5.84 8.37
CA SER A 97 -10.09 -6.39 9.53
C SER A 97 -9.47 -6.01 10.89
N GLY A 98 -8.34 -5.33 10.90
CA GLY A 98 -7.67 -4.88 12.14
C GLY A 98 -6.97 -6.00 12.93
N VAL A 99 -6.74 -7.17 12.33
CA VAL A 99 -6.17 -8.35 13.01
C VAL A 99 -4.76 -8.73 12.56
N ASP A 100 -4.16 -7.95 11.66
CA ASP A 100 -2.80 -8.22 11.17
C ASP A 100 -1.76 -7.96 12.27
N ARG A 101 -1.05 -9.02 12.67
CA ARG A 101 -0.06 -8.96 13.76
C ARG A 101 1.18 -8.13 13.40
N LEU A 102 1.62 -8.20 12.13
CA LEU A 102 2.81 -7.48 11.69
C LEU A 102 2.50 -5.99 11.53
N LEU A 103 1.31 -5.62 11.07
CA LEU A 103 0.87 -4.22 11.05
C LEU A 103 0.77 -3.65 12.48
N ASN A 104 0.23 -4.42 13.43
CA ASN A 104 0.18 -4.03 14.84
C ASN A 104 1.60 -3.81 15.41
N ALA A 105 2.56 -4.69 15.06
CA ALA A 105 3.95 -4.55 15.45
C ALA A 105 4.61 -3.31 14.82
N ALA A 106 4.31 -3.01 13.55
CA ALA A 106 4.79 -1.81 12.86
C ALA A 106 4.25 -0.52 13.51
N LEU A 107 2.95 -0.47 13.82
CA LEU A 107 2.34 0.67 14.53
C LEU A 107 3.00 0.93 15.90
N ALA A 108 3.20 -0.12 16.68
CA ALA A 108 3.90 -0.02 17.97
C ALA A 108 5.36 0.43 17.81
N LEU A 109 6.02 -0.01 16.72
CA LEU A 109 7.38 0.42 16.39
C LEU A 109 7.44 1.91 16.06
N PHE A 110 6.55 2.39 15.18
CA PHE A 110 6.48 3.82 14.82
C PHE A 110 6.17 4.69 16.02
N GLU A 111 5.27 4.26 16.90
CA GLU A 111 4.98 4.97 18.17
C GLU A 111 6.23 5.08 19.06
N ARG A 112 6.97 3.98 19.27
CA ARG A 112 8.23 4.00 20.03
C ARG A 112 9.31 4.88 19.42
N LYS A 113 9.33 5.00 18.08
CA LYS A 113 10.28 5.84 17.34
C LYS A 113 9.85 7.30 17.27
N GLY A 114 8.64 7.64 17.68
CA GLY A 114 8.06 8.97 17.52
C GLY A 114 7.75 9.34 16.08
N ASP A 115 7.65 8.34 15.19
CA ASP A 115 7.38 8.54 13.77
C ASP A 115 5.89 8.64 13.51
N LYS A 116 5.35 9.82 13.76
CA LYS A 116 3.93 10.11 13.57
C LYS A 116 3.49 9.91 12.13
N LYS A 117 4.33 10.29 11.15
CA LYS A 117 3.99 10.23 9.73
C LYS A 117 3.69 8.80 9.30
N HIS A 118 4.61 7.87 9.51
CA HIS A 118 4.40 6.47 9.11
C HIS A 118 3.34 5.79 9.98
N ARG A 119 3.23 6.15 11.27
CA ARG A 119 2.13 5.68 12.12
C ARG A 119 0.77 6.09 11.55
N ASP A 120 0.60 7.35 11.17
CA ASP A 120 -0.68 7.86 10.67
C ASP A 120 -1.03 7.25 9.29
N ILE A 121 -0.04 7.05 8.41
CA ILE A 121 -0.22 6.31 7.16
C ILE A 121 -0.67 4.86 7.45
N ALA A 122 0.04 4.15 8.32
CA ALA A 122 -0.30 2.77 8.69
C ALA A 122 -1.69 2.66 9.30
N ALA A 123 -2.08 3.62 10.13
CA ALA A 123 -3.41 3.67 10.76
C ALA A 123 -4.55 3.82 9.73
N THR A 124 -4.30 4.43 8.56
CA THR A 124 -5.33 4.53 7.50
C THR A 124 -5.72 3.18 6.90
N LEU A 125 -4.86 2.17 7.05
CA LEU A 125 -5.11 0.81 6.57
C LEU A 125 -6.14 0.06 7.42
N TYR A 126 -6.30 0.46 8.69
CA TYR A 126 -7.27 -0.16 9.60
C TYR A 126 -8.70 0.20 9.25
N ASN A 127 -9.57 -0.82 9.28
CA ASN A 127 -11.01 -0.62 9.02
C ASN A 127 -11.28 0.19 7.75
N CYS A 128 -10.38 0.09 6.77
CA CYS A 128 -10.50 0.80 5.51
C CYS A 128 -11.66 0.23 4.70
N SER A 129 -12.87 0.72 4.96
CA SER A 129 -14.10 0.36 4.22
C SER A 129 -14.50 1.42 3.19
N GLY A 130 -13.82 2.57 3.19
CA GLY A 130 -14.06 3.70 2.31
C GLY A 130 -12.82 4.20 1.55
N PRO A 131 -12.90 5.30 0.83
CA PRO A 131 -11.72 5.90 0.23
C PRO A 131 -10.72 6.26 1.33
N ILE A 132 -9.48 5.84 1.17
CA ILE A 132 -8.39 6.31 2.01
C ILE A 132 -8.22 7.80 1.72
N PRO A 133 -8.09 8.66 2.74
CA PRO A 133 -7.71 10.06 2.54
C PRO A 133 -6.50 10.08 1.62
N THR A 134 -6.53 10.90 0.59
CA THR A 134 -5.45 10.94 -0.39
C THR A 134 -4.11 11.02 0.34
N LEU A 135 -3.20 10.11 0.04
CA LEU A 135 -1.83 10.05 0.60
C LEU A 135 -1.13 11.40 0.54
N GLN A 136 -1.47 12.23 -0.44
CA GLN A 136 -0.97 13.58 -0.59
C GLN A 136 -1.15 14.40 0.69
N ARG A 137 -2.30 14.33 1.37
CA ARG A 137 -2.53 15.05 2.65
C ARG A 137 -1.66 14.53 3.78
N LEU A 138 -1.32 13.24 3.75
CA LEU A 138 -0.46 12.61 4.77
C LEU A 138 1.03 12.85 4.47
N LEU A 139 1.38 13.14 3.21
CA LEU A 139 2.75 13.41 2.80
C LEU A 139 3.12 14.89 2.91
N GLU A 140 2.15 15.81 2.88
CA GLU A 140 2.32 17.26 2.99
C GLU A 140 2.28 17.77 4.46
N GLY A 141 1.79 16.97 5.40
CA GLY A 141 1.77 17.25 6.85
C GLY A 141 3.02 16.76 7.51
#